data_e4896ae40b9fe25e042ff13e60052582
#
_entry.id   e4896ae40b9fe25e042ff13e60052582
#
_cell.length_a   1.000
_cell.length_b   1.000
_cell.length_c   1.000
_cell.angle_alpha   90.00
_cell.angle_beta   90.00
_cell.angle_gamma   90.00
#
_symmetry.space_group_name_H-M   'P 1'
#
loop_
_entity.id
_entity.type
_entity.pdbx_description
1 polymer ?
#
loop_
_entity_poly.entity_id
_entity_poly.type
_entity_poly.pdbx_seq_one_letter_code
_entity_poly.pdbx_strand_id
1 'polypeptide(L)'
;LFRGAQAAVKKACLDSVATLSAYFANQHIQPLQFDYGSAPIARIKGETRMQILLKLDLSHIQNGQVEKIYRLFDGCVFEDCTMIMETDPPNLL
;
A
#
# COMPACT_ATOMS: atom_id res chain seq x y z
N LEU A 1 -4.48 1.41 2.84
CA LEU A 1 -5.65 2.26 2.67
C LEU A 1 -5.27 3.72 2.81
N PHE A 2 -5.70 4.52 1.88
CA PHE A 2 -5.55 5.97 1.90
C PHE A 2 -6.94 6.59 2.00
N ARG A 3 -7.10 7.56 2.88
CA ARG A 3 -8.37 8.26 3.03
C ARG A 3 -8.12 9.76 3.25
N GLY A 4 -9.02 10.58 2.72
CA GLY A 4 -8.95 12.02 2.87
C GLY A 4 -9.51 12.74 1.65
N ALA A 5 -8.96 13.90 1.33
CA ALA A 5 -9.36 14.69 0.16
C ALA A 5 -9.01 13.94 -1.13
N GLN A 6 -9.89 13.99 -2.11
CA GLN A 6 -9.77 13.19 -3.34
C GLN A 6 -8.42 13.35 -4.04
N ALA A 7 -7.99 14.57 -4.28
CA ALA A 7 -6.72 14.82 -4.97
C ALA A 7 -5.53 14.34 -4.15
N ALA A 8 -5.56 14.55 -2.83
CA ALA A 8 -4.49 14.13 -1.93
C ALA A 8 -4.39 12.61 -1.85
N VAL A 9 -5.53 11.92 -1.77
CA VAL A 9 -5.59 10.46 -1.72
C VAL A 9 -5.05 9.86 -3.01
N LYS A 10 -5.48 10.38 -4.15
CA LYS A 10 -5.02 9.91 -5.45
C LYS A 10 -3.51 10.07 -5.60
N LYS A 11 -2.98 11.23 -5.23
CA LYS A 11 -1.55 11.49 -5.30
C LYS A 11 -0.77 10.56 -4.36
N ALA A 12 -1.20 10.43 -3.11
CA ALA A 12 -0.54 9.57 -2.13
C ALA A 12 -0.52 8.11 -2.60
N CYS A 13 -1.64 7.62 -3.15
CA CYS A 13 -1.73 6.26 -3.66
C CYS A 13 -0.77 6.05 -4.84
N LEU A 14 -0.77 6.94 -5.81
CA LEU A 14 0.11 6.81 -6.99
C LEU A 14 1.58 6.94 -6.63
N ASP A 15 1.94 7.85 -5.73
CA ASP A 15 3.31 8.00 -5.25
C ASP A 15 3.76 6.74 -4.51
N SER A 16 2.88 6.13 -3.73
CA SER A 16 3.18 4.89 -3.01
C SER A 16 3.34 3.71 -3.96
N VAL A 17 2.52 3.63 -5.02
CA VAL A 17 2.68 2.62 -6.07
C VAL A 17 4.05 2.75 -6.72
N ALA A 18 4.47 3.97 -7.05
CA ALA A 18 5.78 4.20 -7.65
C ALA A 18 6.91 3.79 -6.70
N THR A 19 6.80 4.12 -5.42
CA THR A 19 7.78 3.74 -4.40
C THR A 19 7.90 2.23 -4.28
N LEU A 20 6.76 1.53 -4.21
CA LEU A 20 6.74 0.07 -4.11
C LEU A 20 7.28 -0.58 -5.37
N SER A 21 6.92 -0.08 -6.55
CA SER A 21 7.41 -0.62 -7.82
C SER A 21 8.92 -0.52 -7.93
N ALA A 22 9.48 0.62 -7.56
CA ALA A 22 10.93 0.82 -7.56
C ALA A 22 11.62 -0.12 -6.55
N TYR A 23 11.04 -0.27 -5.37
CA TYR A 23 11.59 -1.16 -4.35
C TYR A 23 11.60 -2.61 -4.82
N PHE A 24 10.50 -3.09 -5.40
CA PHE A 24 10.41 -4.47 -5.89
C PHE A 24 11.40 -4.71 -7.04
N ALA A 25 11.54 -3.77 -7.95
CA ALA A 25 12.50 -3.89 -9.04
C ALA A 25 13.94 -3.95 -8.50
N ASN A 26 14.27 -3.11 -7.54
CA ASN A 26 15.60 -3.04 -6.94
C ASN A 26 15.93 -4.30 -6.13
N GLN A 27 14.95 -4.90 -5.47
CA GLN A 27 15.12 -6.10 -4.66
C GLN A 27 14.87 -7.40 -5.43
N HIS A 28 14.56 -7.32 -6.72
CA HIS A 28 14.21 -8.47 -7.56
C HIS A 28 13.03 -9.26 -7.00
N ILE A 29 12.03 -8.57 -6.46
CA ILE A 29 10.81 -9.17 -5.93
C ILE A 29 9.72 -9.09 -6.97
N GLN A 30 9.04 -10.21 -7.23
CA GLN A 30 7.86 -10.25 -8.07
C GLN A 30 6.64 -10.57 -7.19
N PRO A 31 5.82 -9.59 -6.86
CA PRO A 31 4.63 -9.86 -6.06
C PRO A 31 3.65 -10.73 -6.83
N LEU A 32 2.91 -11.57 -6.12
CA LEU A 32 1.84 -12.40 -6.69
C LEU A 32 0.69 -11.53 -7.17
N GLN A 33 0.43 -10.44 -6.48
CA GLN A 33 -0.56 -9.44 -6.85
C GLN A 33 -0.09 -8.07 -6.38
N PHE A 34 -0.26 -7.07 -7.24
CA PHE A 34 0.05 -5.69 -6.91
C PHE A 34 -0.91 -4.80 -7.69
N ASP A 35 -2.01 -4.46 -7.03
CA ASP A 35 -3.08 -3.67 -7.63
C ASP A 35 -3.39 -2.44 -6.77
N TYR A 36 -3.97 -1.45 -7.38
CA TYR A 36 -4.46 -0.27 -6.66
C TYR A 36 -5.75 0.23 -7.29
N GLY A 37 -6.53 0.93 -6.49
CA GLY A 37 -7.80 1.48 -6.95
C GLY A 37 -8.67 1.93 -5.79
N SER A 38 -9.93 2.19 -6.10
CA SER A 38 -10.91 2.57 -5.08
C SER A 38 -11.11 1.43 -4.09
N ALA A 39 -11.21 1.78 -2.79
CA ALA A 39 -11.57 0.81 -1.78
C ALA A 39 -13.01 0.32 -2.01
N PRO A 40 -13.41 -0.85 -1.44
CA PRO A 40 -14.78 -1.36 -1.59
C PRO A 40 -15.85 -0.34 -1.22
N ILE A 41 -15.59 0.50 -0.22
CA ILE A 41 -16.41 1.68 0.05
C ILE A 41 -15.52 2.87 -0.29
N ALA A 42 -15.74 3.44 -1.50
CA ALA A 42 -14.86 4.47 -2.06
C ALA A 42 -15.01 5.83 -1.37
N ARG A 43 -16.14 6.08 -0.72
CA ARG A 43 -16.37 7.34 -0.01
C ARG A 43 -17.13 7.08 1.29
N ILE A 44 -16.64 7.67 2.38
CA ILE A 44 -17.32 7.67 3.67
C ILE A 44 -17.24 9.08 4.23
N LYS A 45 -18.38 9.65 4.60
CA LYS A 45 -18.44 10.99 5.23
C LYS A 45 -17.70 12.06 4.40
N GLY A 46 -17.79 11.97 3.08
CA GLY A 46 -17.15 12.94 2.20
C GLY A 46 -15.66 12.67 1.93
N GLU A 47 -15.06 11.69 2.59
CA GLU A 47 -13.68 11.33 2.32
C GLU A 47 -13.58 10.30 1.20
N THR A 48 -12.61 10.49 0.31
CA THR A 48 -12.27 9.51 -0.74
C THR A 48 -11.37 8.44 -0.11
N ARG A 49 -11.57 7.19 -0.53
CA ARG A 49 -10.80 6.05 -0.05
C ARG A 49 -10.24 5.26 -1.22
N MET A 50 -8.94 5.04 -1.20
CA MET A 50 -8.24 4.19 -2.18
C MET A 50 -7.37 3.19 -1.44
N GLN A 51 -7.06 2.10 -2.13
CA GLN A 51 -6.24 1.05 -1.52
C GLN A 51 -5.20 0.52 -2.51
N ILE A 52 -4.13 -0.02 -1.94
CA ILE A 52 -3.16 -0.84 -2.66
C ILE A 52 -3.29 -2.25 -2.07
N LEU A 53 -3.48 -3.23 -2.94
CA LEU A 53 -3.52 -4.64 -2.57
C LEU A 53 -2.22 -5.29 -3.01
N LEU A 54 -1.52 -5.88 -2.07
CA LEU A 54 -0.23 -6.49 -2.32
C LEU A 54 -0.22 -7.90 -1.76
N LYS A 55 0.06 -8.89 -2.62
CA LYS A 55 0.27 -10.28 -2.21
C LYS A 55 1.69 -10.69 -2.53
N LEU A 56 2.37 -11.21 -1.54
CA LEU A 56 3.75 -11.67 -1.66
C LEU A 56 3.83 -13.17 -1.41
N ASP A 57 4.72 -13.82 -2.14
CA ASP A 57 5.01 -15.24 -1.91
C ASP A 57 6.04 -15.36 -0.80
N LEU A 58 5.59 -15.70 0.40
CA LEU A 58 6.45 -15.77 1.57
C LEU A 58 7.49 -16.86 1.48
N SER A 59 7.32 -17.85 0.59
CA SER A 59 8.33 -18.90 0.40
C SER A 59 9.57 -18.40 -0.32
N HIS A 60 9.48 -17.27 -1.02
CA HIS A 60 10.57 -16.65 -1.77
C HIS A 60 11.03 -15.32 -1.18
N ILE A 61 10.52 -14.95 -0.03
CA ILE A 61 10.84 -13.69 0.62
C ILE A 61 11.69 -13.94 1.85
N GLN A 62 12.79 -13.17 1.98
CA GLN A 62 13.66 -13.26 3.13
C GLN A 62 12.96 -12.75 4.39
N ASN A 63 13.40 -13.26 5.55
CA ASN A 63 12.91 -12.79 6.83
C ASN A 63 13.13 -11.27 6.96
N GLY A 64 12.11 -10.57 7.47
CA GLY A 64 12.18 -9.14 7.65
C GLY A 64 11.81 -8.32 6.43
N GLN A 65 11.49 -8.95 5.29
CA GLN A 65 11.14 -8.23 4.07
C GLN A 65 9.85 -7.44 4.22
N VAL A 66 8.86 -8.00 4.91
CA VAL A 66 7.60 -7.30 5.18
C VAL A 66 7.87 -6.06 6.03
N GLU A 67 8.72 -6.17 7.04
CA GLU A 67 9.09 -5.03 7.87
C GLU A 67 9.79 -3.94 7.07
N LYS A 68 10.64 -4.32 6.11
CA LYS A 68 11.31 -3.36 5.24
C LYS A 68 10.30 -2.60 4.37
N ILE A 69 9.26 -3.28 3.90
CA ILE A 69 8.19 -2.64 3.15
C ILE A 69 7.47 -1.62 4.03
N TYR A 70 7.14 -1.97 5.26
CA TYR A 70 6.55 -1.01 6.20
C TYR A 70 7.47 0.19 6.40
N ARG A 71 8.78 -0.03 6.50
CA ARG A 71 9.75 1.06 6.72
C ARG A 71 9.89 2.01 5.55
N LEU A 72 9.53 1.60 4.34
CA LEU A 72 9.53 2.50 3.20
C LEU A 72 8.65 3.73 3.43
N PHE A 73 7.63 3.57 4.25
CA PHE A 73 6.65 4.62 4.53
C PHE A 73 6.84 5.26 5.91
N ASP A 74 7.84 4.85 6.66
CA ASP A 74 8.18 5.46 7.95
C ASP A 74 8.57 6.92 7.73
N GLY A 75 7.95 7.82 8.48
CA GLY A 75 8.21 9.24 8.35
C GLY A 75 7.57 9.90 7.13
N CYS A 76 6.88 9.14 6.29
CA CYS A 76 6.11 9.72 5.19
C CYS A 76 4.92 10.48 5.77
N VAL A 77 4.79 11.74 5.38
CA VAL A 77 3.65 12.57 5.76
C VAL A 77 2.89 12.90 4.48
N PHE A 78 1.62 12.53 4.45
CA PHE A 78 0.75 12.85 3.32
C PHE A 78 -0.15 14.01 3.73
N GLU A 79 -0.10 15.09 2.99
CA GLU A 79 -0.95 16.24 3.22
C GLU A 79 -2.40 15.89 2.90
N ASP A 80 -3.31 16.20 3.82
CA ASP A 80 -4.75 15.95 3.70
C ASP A 80 -5.12 14.49 3.40
N CYS A 81 -4.26 13.57 3.80
CA CYS A 81 -4.47 12.14 3.56
C CYS A 81 -3.92 11.32 4.72
N THR A 82 -4.66 10.33 5.15
CA THR A 82 -4.23 9.35 6.15
C THR A 82 -3.96 8.02 5.46
N MET A 83 -2.82 7.41 5.76
CA MET A 83 -2.48 6.08 5.27
C MET A 83 -2.54 5.06 6.40
N ILE A 84 -3.20 3.93 6.16
CA ILE A 84 -3.29 2.83 7.08
C ILE A 84 -2.73 1.59 6.39
N MET A 85 -1.75 0.94 7.03
CA MET A 85 -1.16 -0.29 6.52
C MET A 85 -1.60 -1.46 7.39
N GLU A 86 -2.05 -2.53 6.75
CA GLU A 86 -2.48 -3.74 7.44
C GLU A 86 -1.89 -4.96 6.73
N THR A 87 -1.54 -5.94 7.52
CA THR A 87 -1.12 -7.25 7.01
C THR A 87 -2.25 -8.23 7.26
N ASP A 88 -2.70 -8.91 6.22
CA ASP A 88 -3.76 -9.89 6.36
C ASP A 88 -3.31 -11.04 7.25
N PRO A 89 -4.14 -11.46 8.21
CA PRO A 89 -3.85 -12.66 8.98
C PRO A 89 -3.73 -13.88 8.05
N PRO A 90 -2.79 -14.80 8.33
CA PRO A 90 -2.58 -15.96 7.47
C PRO A 90 -3.80 -16.85 7.31
N ASN A 91 -4.76 -16.76 8.18
CA ASN A 91 -5.97 -17.59 8.19
C ASN A 91 -7.20 -16.91 7.59
N LEU A 92 -7.03 -15.80 6.93
CA LEU A 92 -8.11 -15.11 6.23
C LEU A 92 -8.29 -15.71 4.83
N LEU A 93 -8.66 -16.92 4.78
CA LEU A 93 -8.86 -17.60 3.51
C LEU A 93 -10.29 -18.07 3.36
#